data_a51dc2a2745c644d5c3dd70dfb3c1b53
#
_entry.id   a51dc2a2745c644d5c3dd70dfb3c1b53
#
_cell.length_a   1.000
_cell.length_b   1.000
_cell.length_c   1.000
_cell.angle_alpha   90.00
_cell.angle_beta   90.00
_cell.angle_gamma   90.00
#
_symmetry.space_group_name_H-M   'P 1'
#
loop_
_entity.id
_entity.type
_entity.pdbx_description
1 polymer ?
#
loop_
_entity_poly.entity_id
_entity_poly.type
_entity_poly.pdbx_seq_one_letter_code
_entity_poly.pdbx_strand_id
1 'polypeptide(L)'
;MPGLVENLKDLHALVHELDDTRMTTMAQVSNLPMENEQNDITDVVSYNHYFGWYGGKLEDNEAWLDAFHEMHPERPIGISEYGCEGITTYHNDNPKGGDYSEEFQAVYHEHMAKIIEERPWLWATHVWNMF
;
A
#
# COMPACT_ATOMS: atom_id res chain seq x y z
N MET A 1 1.48 -8.09 19.65
CA MET A 1 2.28 -7.71 20.83
C MET A 1 1.33 -7.00 21.80
N PRO A 2 1.25 -7.42 23.06
CA PRO A 2 0.45 -6.67 24.04
C PRO A 2 0.88 -5.21 24.09
N GLY A 3 -0.07 -4.28 24.08
CA GLY A 3 0.19 -2.84 24.12
C GLY A 3 0.48 -2.13 22.81
N LEU A 4 0.58 -2.83 21.67
CA LEU A 4 0.79 -2.17 20.37
C LEU A 4 -0.42 -1.32 19.98
N VAL A 5 -1.60 -1.90 20.06
CA VAL A 5 -2.86 -1.24 19.67
C VAL A 5 -3.15 -0.04 20.57
N GLU A 6 -2.97 -0.19 21.88
CA GLU A 6 -3.09 0.92 22.83
C GLU A 6 -2.12 2.04 22.49
N ASN A 7 -0.84 1.72 22.25
CA ASN A 7 0.16 2.73 21.88
C ASN A 7 -0.20 3.46 20.58
N LEU A 8 -0.73 2.74 19.57
CA LEU A 8 -1.18 3.37 18.34
C LEU A 8 -2.39 4.29 18.55
N LYS A 9 -3.34 3.90 19.40
CA LYS A 9 -4.48 4.74 19.79
C LYS A 9 -4.02 6.00 20.55
N ASP A 10 -3.08 5.86 21.48
CA ASP A 10 -2.51 6.97 22.21
C ASP A 10 -1.79 7.95 21.29
N LEU A 11 -1.03 7.43 20.30
CA LEU A 11 -0.37 8.27 19.30
C LEU A 11 -1.37 9.00 18.39
N HIS A 12 -2.42 8.32 17.93
CA HIS A 12 -3.50 8.94 17.16
C HIS A 12 -4.16 10.08 17.95
N ALA A 13 -4.52 9.82 19.21
CA ALA A 13 -5.13 10.82 20.08
C ALA A 13 -4.19 12.02 20.32
N LEU A 14 -2.90 11.78 20.56
CA LEU A 14 -1.91 12.84 20.75
C LEU A 14 -1.75 13.71 19.49
N VAL A 15 -1.74 13.11 18.29
CA VAL A 15 -1.65 13.88 17.05
C VAL A 15 -2.85 14.82 16.91
N HIS A 16 -4.07 14.34 17.19
CA HIS A 16 -5.28 15.18 17.14
C HIS A 16 -5.34 16.23 18.25
N GLU A 17 -4.74 15.98 19.41
CA GLU A 17 -4.58 17.00 20.45
C GLU A 17 -3.66 18.14 19.99
N LEU A 18 -2.62 17.81 19.23
CA LEU A 18 -1.65 18.78 18.73
C LEU A 18 -2.07 19.49 17.44
N ASP A 19 -2.81 18.78 16.56
CA ASP A 19 -3.31 19.30 15.29
C ASP A 19 -4.56 18.54 14.84
N ASP A 20 -5.70 19.16 14.95
CA ASP A 20 -7.01 18.61 14.56
C ASP A 20 -7.40 18.96 13.10
N THR A 21 -6.52 19.62 12.36
CA THR A 21 -6.81 20.12 10.99
C THR A 21 -6.47 19.10 9.89
N ARG A 22 -5.74 18.04 10.20
CA ARG A 22 -5.27 17.01 9.25
C ARG A 22 -5.67 15.62 9.71
N MET A 23 -6.02 14.77 8.73
CA MET A 23 -6.29 13.36 8.97
C MET A 23 -5.00 12.61 9.30
N THR A 24 -5.14 11.60 10.14
CA THR A 24 -4.05 10.67 10.48
C THR A 24 -4.12 9.41 9.61
N THR A 25 -2.98 8.85 9.32
CA THR A 25 -2.82 7.51 8.75
C THR A 25 -1.58 6.82 9.29
N MET A 26 -1.50 5.53 9.11
CA MET A 26 -0.28 4.76 9.37
C MET A 26 -0.09 3.72 8.26
N ALA A 27 1.17 3.46 7.90
CA ALA A 27 1.51 2.42 6.94
C ALA A 27 1.36 1.04 7.59
N GLN A 28 0.45 0.23 7.08
CA GLN A 28 0.28 -1.16 7.42
C GLN A 28 0.91 -2.05 6.35
N VAL A 29 0.96 -3.36 6.58
CA VAL A 29 1.47 -4.32 5.60
C VAL A 29 0.36 -5.25 5.14
N SER A 30 0.27 -5.48 3.84
CA SER A 30 -0.82 -6.25 3.21
C SER A 30 -0.85 -7.75 3.54
N ASN A 31 0.13 -8.27 4.29
CA ASN A 31 0.12 -9.63 4.80
C ASN A 31 -0.60 -9.79 6.17
N LEU A 32 -1.08 -8.68 6.75
CA LEU A 32 -1.97 -8.74 7.92
C LEU A 32 -3.39 -9.15 7.49
N PRO A 33 -4.17 -9.78 8.38
CA PRO A 33 -5.59 -10.01 8.13
C PRO A 33 -6.33 -8.69 7.83
N MET A 34 -7.24 -8.70 6.85
CA MET A 34 -8.03 -7.51 6.49
C MET A 34 -8.96 -7.05 7.62
N GLU A 35 -9.32 -7.94 8.55
CA GLU A 35 -10.13 -7.66 9.75
C GLU A 35 -9.31 -7.15 10.93
N ASN A 36 -8.05 -6.79 10.68
CA ASN A 36 -7.14 -6.33 11.71
C ASN A 36 -7.69 -5.06 12.40
N GLU A 37 -7.71 -5.07 13.73
CA GLU A 37 -8.22 -3.96 14.56
C GLU A 37 -7.45 -2.64 14.37
N GLN A 38 -6.24 -2.66 13.79
CA GLN A 38 -5.48 -1.46 13.46
C GLN A 38 -6.17 -0.60 12.38
N ASN A 39 -7.04 -1.20 11.57
CA ASN A 39 -7.83 -0.48 10.57
C ASN A 39 -8.78 0.56 11.17
N ASP A 40 -9.10 0.44 12.45
CA ASP A 40 -10.05 1.30 13.15
C ASP A 40 -9.38 2.39 14.00
N ILE A 41 -8.06 2.55 13.92
CA ILE A 41 -7.33 3.48 14.78
C ILE A 41 -7.21 4.86 14.14
N THR A 42 -6.75 4.93 12.88
CA THR A 42 -6.51 6.20 12.19
C THR A 42 -7.71 6.63 11.35
N ASP A 43 -7.77 7.91 10.97
CA ASP A 43 -8.89 8.47 10.19
C ASP A 43 -9.02 7.81 8.82
N VAL A 44 -7.89 7.55 8.16
CA VAL A 44 -7.80 6.85 6.89
C VAL A 44 -6.78 5.72 6.98
N VAL A 45 -6.93 4.71 6.15
CA VAL A 45 -6.08 3.52 6.15
C VAL A 45 -5.10 3.56 5.01
N SER A 46 -3.87 3.09 5.20
CA SER A 46 -2.91 2.89 4.13
C SER A 46 -2.07 1.64 4.32
N TYR A 47 -1.68 1.04 3.20
CA TYR A 47 -0.94 -0.22 3.18
C TYR A 47 0.28 -0.14 2.27
N ASN A 48 1.34 -0.82 2.69
CA ASN A 48 2.49 -1.12 1.84
C ASN A 48 2.17 -2.35 1.00
N HIS A 49 2.12 -2.18 -0.33
CA HIS A 49 1.77 -3.20 -1.30
C HIS A 49 2.94 -3.51 -2.21
N TYR A 50 3.38 -4.77 -2.20
CA TYR A 50 4.50 -5.22 -3.02
C TYR A 50 4.24 -6.58 -3.69
N PHE A 51 2.98 -6.88 -3.98
CA PHE A 51 2.64 -8.07 -4.75
C PHE A 51 3.25 -7.99 -6.16
N GLY A 52 3.82 -9.10 -6.60
CA GLY A 52 4.57 -9.15 -7.85
C GLY A 52 6.04 -8.75 -7.73
N TRP A 53 6.48 -8.18 -6.57
CA TRP A 53 7.88 -7.86 -6.32
C TRP A 53 8.49 -8.73 -5.22
N TYR A 54 8.06 -8.57 -3.96
CA TYR A 54 8.54 -9.40 -2.84
C TYR A 54 7.82 -10.75 -2.72
N GLY A 55 6.69 -10.93 -3.39
CA GLY A 55 5.91 -12.16 -3.41
C GLY A 55 4.59 -11.99 -4.15
N GLY A 56 3.89 -13.09 -4.37
CA GLY A 56 2.65 -13.09 -5.12
C GLY A 56 2.83 -12.74 -6.60
N LYS A 57 1.75 -12.27 -7.23
CA LYS A 57 1.70 -11.83 -8.61
C LYS A 57 1.25 -10.37 -8.69
N LEU A 58 1.46 -9.72 -9.82
CA LEU A 58 0.99 -8.34 -10.04
C LEU A 58 -0.53 -8.20 -9.84
N GLU A 59 -1.29 -9.18 -10.33
CA GLU A 59 -2.75 -9.20 -10.25
C GLU A 59 -3.28 -9.37 -8.81
N ASP A 60 -2.43 -9.77 -7.88
CA ASP A 60 -2.81 -9.86 -6.46
C ASP A 60 -3.02 -8.47 -5.84
N ASN A 61 -2.46 -7.40 -6.43
CA ASN A 61 -2.68 -6.03 -5.97
C ASN A 61 -4.14 -5.61 -6.11
N GLU A 62 -4.71 -5.72 -7.31
CA GLU A 62 -6.10 -5.36 -7.54
C GLU A 62 -7.07 -6.26 -6.76
N ALA A 63 -6.80 -7.57 -6.74
CA ALA A 63 -7.64 -8.52 -6.01
C ALA A 63 -7.70 -8.20 -4.51
N TRP A 64 -6.57 -7.83 -3.93
CA TRP A 64 -6.49 -7.46 -2.52
C TRP A 64 -7.20 -6.13 -2.24
N LEU A 65 -6.98 -5.11 -3.07
CA LEU A 65 -7.59 -3.79 -2.92
C LEU A 65 -9.12 -3.88 -3.03
N ASP A 66 -9.63 -4.62 -4.01
CA ASP A 66 -11.07 -4.80 -4.21
C ASP A 66 -11.71 -5.55 -3.04
N ALA A 67 -11.08 -6.62 -2.56
CA ALA A 67 -11.55 -7.38 -1.41
C ALA A 67 -11.57 -6.52 -0.12
N PHE A 68 -10.55 -5.69 0.09
CA PHE A 68 -10.53 -4.78 1.24
C PHE A 68 -11.65 -3.74 1.15
N HIS A 69 -11.83 -3.12 -0.02
CA HIS A 69 -12.89 -2.13 -0.21
C HIS A 69 -14.29 -2.73 -0.09
N GLU A 70 -14.50 -3.96 -0.55
CA GLU A 70 -15.77 -4.68 -0.36
C GLU A 70 -16.04 -4.97 1.12
N MET A 71 -15.01 -5.37 1.87
CA MET A 71 -15.11 -5.68 3.29
C MET A 71 -15.31 -4.43 4.17
N HIS A 72 -14.68 -3.31 3.79
CA HIS A 72 -14.64 -2.06 4.54
C HIS A 72 -15.06 -0.86 3.67
N PRO A 73 -16.30 -0.83 3.14
CA PRO A 73 -16.72 0.18 2.16
C PRO A 73 -16.70 1.63 2.71
N GLU A 74 -16.79 1.80 4.03
CA GLU A 74 -16.75 3.10 4.69
C GLU A 74 -15.33 3.55 5.07
N ARG A 75 -14.31 2.70 4.86
CA ARG A 75 -12.94 3.02 5.19
C ARG A 75 -12.18 3.55 3.98
N PRO A 76 -11.77 4.84 3.97
CA PRO A 76 -10.89 5.33 2.92
C PRO A 76 -9.54 4.61 2.99
N ILE A 77 -9.20 3.92 1.92
CA ILE A 77 -7.94 3.19 1.79
C ILE A 77 -7.00 3.89 0.80
N GLY A 78 -5.70 3.89 1.10
CA GLY A 78 -4.63 4.33 0.23
C GLY A 78 -3.47 3.33 0.20
N ILE A 79 -2.54 3.56 -0.71
CA ILE A 79 -1.30 2.79 -0.83
C ILE A 79 -0.17 3.67 -0.31
N SER A 80 0.38 3.33 0.87
CA SER A 80 1.49 4.08 1.47
C SER A 80 2.82 3.79 0.80
N GLU A 81 3.00 2.58 0.26
CA GLU A 81 4.15 2.22 -0.57
C GLU A 81 3.78 1.18 -1.61
N TYR A 82 4.25 1.37 -2.83
CA TYR A 82 4.33 0.36 -3.89
C TYR A 82 5.51 0.66 -4.79
N GLY A 83 6.04 -0.35 -5.47
CA GLY A 83 7.16 -0.17 -6.37
C GLY A 83 7.97 -1.44 -6.53
N CYS A 84 8.99 -1.37 -7.35
CA CYS A 84 10.00 -2.39 -7.47
C CYS A 84 11.34 -1.76 -7.85
N GLU A 85 12.43 -2.41 -7.50
CA GLU A 85 13.77 -1.94 -7.81
C GLU A 85 14.12 -2.24 -9.27
N GLY A 86 14.79 -1.27 -9.93
CA GLY A 86 15.40 -1.44 -11.24
C GLY A 86 16.89 -1.08 -11.16
N ILE A 87 17.74 -1.90 -11.77
CA ILE A 87 19.17 -1.64 -11.90
C ILE A 87 19.43 -1.28 -13.35
N THR A 88 19.91 -0.06 -13.62
CA THR A 88 20.07 0.52 -14.98
C THR A 88 20.95 -0.28 -15.95
N THR A 89 21.66 -1.27 -15.47
CA THR A 89 22.49 -2.17 -16.29
C THR A 89 21.86 -3.57 -16.46
N TYR A 90 20.68 -3.80 -15.84
CA TYR A 90 19.98 -5.08 -15.91
C TYR A 90 18.83 -4.98 -16.90
N HIS A 91 18.90 -5.80 -17.95
CA HIS A 91 17.89 -5.88 -19.01
C HIS A 91 17.39 -7.31 -19.19
N ASN A 92 16.10 -7.48 -19.46
CA ASN A 92 15.50 -8.79 -19.68
C ASN A 92 14.35 -8.71 -20.70
N ASP A 93 14.49 -9.40 -21.84
CA ASP A 93 13.44 -9.48 -22.87
C ASP A 93 12.16 -10.20 -22.39
N ASN A 94 12.24 -10.96 -21.27
CA ASN A 94 11.11 -11.62 -20.63
C ASN A 94 11.08 -11.22 -19.14
N PRO A 95 10.75 -9.98 -18.82
CA PRO A 95 10.85 -9.43 -17.48
C PRO A 95 9.93 -10.15 -16.48
N LYS A 96 10.42 -10.35 -15.26
CA LYS A 96 9.68 -11.02 -14.18
C LYS A 96 10.07 -10.47 -12.81
N GLY A 97 9.17 -10.60 -11.85
CA GLY A 97 9.40 -10.18 -10.48
C GLY A 97 10.71 -10.70 -9.90
N GLY A 98 11.49 -9.81 -9.29
CA GLY A 98 12.77 -10.11 -8.67
C GLY A 98 13.97 -10.20 -9.61
N ASP A 99 13.84 -9.85 -10.90
CA ASP A 99 14.96 -9.84 -11.84
C ASP A 99 15.74 -8.52 -11.87
N TYR A 100 15.23 -7.48 -11.21
CA TYR A 100 15.80 -6.14 -11.12
C TYR A 100 16.01 -5.44 -12.46
N SER A 101 15.36 -5.89 -13.54
CA SER A 101 15.45 -5.27 -14.86
C SER A 101 14.63 -3.97 -14.92
N GLU A 102 15.07 -3.01 -15.73
CA GLU A 102 14.30 -1.80 -16.00
C GLU A 102 12.98 -2.14 -16.71
N GLU A 103 12.96 -3.19 -17.53
CA GLU A 103 11.76 -3.67 -18.22
C GLU A 103 10.71 -4.19 -17.23
N PHE A 104 11.11 -4.92 -16.19
CA PHE A 104 10.15 -5.33 -15.15
C PHE A 104 9.66 -4.14 -14.35
N GLN A 105 10.51 -3.17 -14.04
CA GLN A 105 10.09 -1.94 -13.37
C GLN A 105 9.04 -1.19 -14.20
N ALA A 106 9.21 -1.09 -15.52
CA ALA A 106 8.21 -0.50 -16.39
C ALA A 106 6.89 -1.27 -16.37
N VAL A 107 6.93 -2.61 -16.53
CA VAL A 107 5.75 -3.49 -16.48
C VAL A 107 5.00 -3.33 -15.15
N TYR A 108 5.73 -3.30 -14.02
CA TYR A 108 5.15 -3.12 -12.70
C TYR A 108 4.42 -1.79 -12.56
N HIS A 109 5.06 -0.69 -12.95
CA HIS A 109 4.47 0.64 -12.84
C HIS A 109 3.32 0.88 -13.82
N GLU A 110 3.38 0.33 -15.05
CA GLU A 110 2.26 0.36 -15.98
C GLU A 110 1.03 -0.37 -15.42
N HIS A 111 1.24 -1.54 -14.83
CA HIS A 111 0.17 -2.30 -14.17
C HIS A 111 -0.43 -1.52 -13.00
N MET A 112 0.41 -1.00 -12.10
CA MET A 112 -0.05 -0.23 -10.94
C MET A 112 -0.78 1.05 -11.35
N ALA A 113 -0.29 1.78 -12.35
CA ALA A 113 -0.95 2.97 -12.86
C ALA A 113 -2.38 2.67 -13.33
N LYS A 114 -2.55 1.57 -14.08
CA LYS A 114 -3.87 1.13 -14.56
C LYS A 114 -4.81 0.81 -13.42
N ILE A 115 -4.38 -0.03 -12.46
CA ILE A 115 -5.26 -0.44 -11.36
C ILE A 115 -5.62 0.72 -10.43
N ILE A 116 -4.73 1.71 -10.27
CA ILE A 116 -4.98 2.92 -9.50
C ILE A 116 -6.02 3.81 -10.24
N GLU A 117 -5.87 4.00 -11.54
CA GLU A 117 -6.81 4.78 -12.36
C GLU A 117 -8.24 4.18 -12.32
N GLU A 118 -8.35 2.86 -12.29
CA GLU A 118 -9.62 2.14 -12.21
C GLU A 118 -10.27 2.21 -10.80
N ARG A 119 -9.56 2.73 -9.78
CA ARG A 119 -10.02 2.75 -8.36
C ARG A 119 -10.04 4.16 -7.78
N PRO A 120 -10.97 5.04 -8.24
CA PRO A 120 -11.03 6.44 -7.81
C PRO A 120 -11.36 6.61 -6.31
N TRP A 121 -11.66 5.54 -5.61
CA TRP A 121 -11.88 5.51 -4.17
C TRP A 121 -10.57 5.40 -3.36
N LEU A 122 -9.42 5.17 -4.00
CA LEU A 122 -8.12 5.29 -3.34
C LEU A 122 -7.83 6.76 -3.02
N TRP A 123 -7.63 7.07 -1.72
CA TRP A 123 -7.39 8.46 -1.31
C TRP A 123 -5.98 8.97 -1.62
N ALA A 124 -5.00 8.07 -1.68
CA ALA A 124 -3.61 8.38 -2.05
C ALA A 124 -2.83 7.14 -2.46
N THR A 125 -1.77 7.36 -3.25
CA THR A 125 -0.83 6.32 -3.67
C THR A 125 0.58 6.89 -3.71
N HIS A 126 1.55 6.17 -3.12
CA HIS A 126 2.93 6.64 -3.01
C HIS A 126 3.89 5.59 -3.53
N VAL A 127 4.70 5.98 -4.51
CA VAL A 127 5.77 5.11 -5.05
C VAL A 127 6.92 5.06 -4.06
N TRP A 128 7.40 3.89 -3.74
CA TRP A 128 8.64 3.66 -3.03
C TRP A 128 9.69 3.11 -4.00
N ASN A 129 10.68 3.93 -4.39
CA ASN A 129 10.69 5.35 -4.14
C ASN A 129 11.21 6.09 -5.38
N MET A 130 11.23 7.41 -5.30
CA MET A 130 11.51 8.27 -6.44
C MET A 130 12.97 8.18 -6.93
N PHE A 131 13.94 7.81 -6.05
CA PHE A 131 15.39 7.69 -6.35
C PHE A 131 16.09 6.77 -5.36
#